data_d91eac74ab9f1766d1defd5c865b82fc
#
_entry.id   d91eac74ab9f1766d1defd5c865b82fc
#
_cell.length_a   1.000
_cell.length_b   1.000
_cell.length_c   1.000
_cell.angle_alpha   90.00
_cell.angle_beta   90.00
_cell.angle_gamma   90.00
#
_symmetry.space_group_name_H-M   'P 1'
#
loop_
_entity.id
_entity.type
_entity.pdbx_description
1 polymer ?
#
loop_
_entity_poly.entity_id
_entity_poly.type
_entity_poly.pdbx_seq_one_letter_code
_entity_poly.pdbx_strand_id
1 'polypeptide(L)'
;MIAGIGVLSSLLANIPVVAASILMIKGYLVAAEVVPEAALAAHFADWPAATIPVFVGMMFGATLGGNATLIGASANVVAAGICARRGKPVTFGRFLRYGLPITAVQLAVSALYVLALSRLMR
;
A
#
# COMPACT_ATOMS: atom_id res chain seq x y z
N MET A 1 9.20 -3.38 3.83
CA MET A 1 8.37 -2.18 3.58
C MET A 1 7.02 -2.54 2.94
N ILE A 2 6.94 -3.07 1.70
CA ILE A 2 5.66 -3.37 1.01
C ILE A 2 4.72 -4.22 1.87
N ALA A 3 5.20 -5.33 2.42
CA ALA A 3 4.40 -6.22 3.26
C ALA A 3 3.91 -5.52 4.55
N GLY A 4 4.75 -4.72 5.22
CA GLY A 4 4.36 -4.00 6.43
C GLY A 4 3.26 -2.98 6.16
N ILE A 5 3.40 -2.18 5.10
CA ILE A 5 2.37 -1.23 4.66
C ILE A 5 1.10 -1.98 4.23
N GLY A 6 1.24 -3.13 3.56
CA GLY A 6 0.11 -3.97 3.17
C GLY A 6 -0.69 -4.50 4.35
N VAL A 7 -0.01 -4.94 5.41
CA VAL A 7 -0.67 -5.37 6.65
C VAL A 7 -1.42 -4.21 7.31
N LEU A 8 -0.80 -3.03 7.41
CA LEU A 8 -1.47 -1.84 7.94
C LEU A 8 -2.69 -1.46 7.11
N SER A 9 -2.57 -1.48 5.78
CA SER A 9 -3.68 -1.16 4.87
C SER A 9 -4.80 -2.21 4.89
N SER A 10 -4.51 -3.43 5.29
CA SER A 10 -5.54 -4.46 5.46
C SER A 10 -6.48 -4.20 6.64
N LEU A 11 -6.04 -3.40 7.60
CA LEU A 11 -6.77 -3.06 8.83
C LEU A 11 -7.28 -1.61 8.85
N LEU A 12 -6.56 -0.72 8.17
CA LEU A 12 -6.86 0.71 8.09
C LEU A 12 -7.21 1.09 6.66
N ALA A 13 -8.03 2.12 6.48
CA ALA A 13 -8.34 2.64 5.15
C ALA A 13 -7.06 3.14 4.44
N ASN A 14 -6.99 2.96 3.11
CA ASN A 14 -5.79 3.25 2.31
C ASN A 14 -5.29 4.70 2.45
N ILE A 15 -6.19 5.69 2.51
CA ILE A 15 -5.81 7.12 2.54
C ILE A 15 -4.97 7.47 3.77
N PRO A 16 -5.39 7.16 5.02
CA PRO A 16 -4.56 7.42 6.19
C PRO A 16 -3.23 6.64 6.18
N VAL A 17 -3.23 5.40 5.66
CA VAL A 17 -1.99 4.61 5.55
C VAL A 17 -1.02 5.26 4.59
N VAL A 18 -1.48 5.71 3.41
CA VAL A 18 -0.64 6.42 2.44
C VAL A 18 -0.10 7.72 3.04
N ALA A 19 -0.95 8.54 3.66
CA ALA A 19 -0.54 9.81 4.24
C ALA A 19 0.56 9.63 5.31
N ALA A 20 0.37 8.69 6.24
CA ALA A 20 1.36 8.38 7.26
C ALA A 20 2.65 7.81 6.66
N SER A 21 2.53 6.91 5.67
CA SER A 21 3.69 6.29 5.03
C SER A 21 4.53 7.28 4.24
N ILE A 22 3.92 8.26 3.57
CA ILE A 22 4.66 9.33 2.88
C ILE A 22 5.51 10.11 3.86
N LEU A 23 4.95 10.53 4.99
CA LEU A 23 5.69 11.28 6.01
C LEU A 23 6.84 10.46 6.58
N MET A 24 6.60 9.18 6.89
CA MET A 24 7.64 8.28 7.39
C MET A 24 8.76 8.07 6.37
N ILE A 25 8.43 7.85 5.10
CA ILE A 25 9.41 7.64 4.03
C ILE A 25 10.23 8.91 3.81
N LYS A 26 9.60 10.07 3.73
CA LYS A 26 10.29 11.37 3.61
C LYS A 26 11.26 11.59 4.77
N GLY A 27 10.80 11.41 6.00
CA GLY A 27 11.64 11.54 7.20
C GLY A 27 12.82 10.56 7.20
N TYR A 28 12.59 9.31 6.80
CA TYR A 28 13.66 8.31 6.67
C TYR A 28 14.70 8.68 5.61
N LEU A 29 14.27 9.14 4.44
CA LEU A 29 15.18 9.53 3.35
C LEU A 29 16.03 10.75 3.70
N VAL A 30 15.48 11.70 4.46
CA VAL A 30 16.22 12.84 5.00
C VAL A 30 17.20 12.39 6.07
N ALA A 31 16.76 11.57 7.02
CA ALA A 31 17.63 11.05 8.10
C ALA A 31 18.76 10.14 7.57
N ALA A 32 18.54 9.49 6.43
CA ALA A 32 19.57 8.69 5.73
C ALA A 32 20.44 9.54 4.77
N GLU A 33 20.29 10.87 4.78
CA GLU A 33 21.04 11.82 3.92
C GLU A 33 20.89 11.54 2.41
N VAL A 34 19.84 10.83 2.00
CA VAL A 34 19.54 10.54 0.58
C VAL A 34 18.96 11.77 -0.14
N VAL A 35 18.22 12.59 0.60
CA VAL A 35 17.61 13.84 0.13
C VAL A 35 17.78 14.95 1.17
N PRO A 36 17.81 16.25 0.74
CA PRO A 36 17.94 17.36 1.67
C PRO A 36 16.68 17.53 2.53
N GLU A 37 16.78 18.25 3.65
CA GLU A 37 15.63 18.57 4.53
C GLU A 37 14.49 19.27 3.78
N ALA A 38 14.77 20.02 2.72
CA ALA A 38 13.77 20.64 1.86
C ALA A 38 12.78 19.62 1.26
N ALA A 39 13.15 18.34 1.21
CA ALA A 39 12.26 17.26 0.74
C ALA A 39 11.06 16.99 1.67
N LEU A 40 11.08 17.50 2.90
CA LEU A 40 9.93 17.46 3.80
C LEU A 40 8.79 18.38 3.34
N ALA A 41 9.12 19.43 2.58
CA ALA A 41 8.12 20.35 2.05
C ALA A 41 7.18 19.65 1.04
N ALA A 42 5.94 20.18 0.95
CA ALA A 42 4.91 19.60 0.09
C ALA A 42 5.23 19.70 -1.41
N HIS A 43 5.95 20.73 -1.82
CA HIS A 43 6.26 21.05 -3.22
C HIS A 43 7.68 20.69 -3.65
N PHE A 44 8.38 19.86 -2.88
CA PHE A 44 9.68 19.36 -3.32
C PHE A 44 9.52 18.44 -4.52
N ALA A 45 10.21 18.76 -5.63
CA ALA A 45 10.08 18.06 -6.90
C ALA A 45 11.36 17.29 -7.33
N ASP A 46 12.52 17.65 -6.77
CA ASP A 46 13.82 17.12 -7.20
C ASP A 46 14.15 15.77 -6.53
N TRP A 47 13.27 14.81 -6.72
CA TRP A 47 13.46 13.47 -6.16
C TRP A 47 14.49 12.67 -6.96
N PRO A 48 15.56 12.16 -6.35
CA PRO A 48 16.49 11.25 -7.02
C PRO A 48 15.76 10.02 -7.58
N ALA A 49 16.09 9.60 -8.81
CA ALA A 49 15.46 8.45 -9.46
C ALA A 49 15.51 7.18 -8.59
N ALA A 50 16.59 6.98 -7.82
CA ALA A 50 16.73 5.88 -6.90
C ALA A 50 15.67 5.83 -5.77
N THR A 51 14.95 6.93 -5.50
CA THR A 51 13.87 6.96 -4.50
C THR A 51 12.51 6.52 -5.06
N ILE A 52 12.34 6.55 -6.38
CA ILE A 52 11.07 6.18 -7.05
C ILE A 52 10.59 4.78 -6.65
N PRO A 53 11.44 3.72 -6.65
CA PRO A 53 11.01 2.38 -6.24
C PRO A 53 10.46 2.32 -4.81
N VAL A 54 10.91 3.19 -3.91
CA VAL A 54 10.42 3.26 -2.53
C VAL A 54 8.96 3.75 -2.51
N PHE A 55 8.66 4.82 -3.24
CA PHE A 55 7.30 5.36 -3.33
C PHE A 55 6.36 4.41 -4.09
N VAL A 56 6.83 3.79 -5.17
CA VAL A 56 6.06 2.77 -5.91
C VAL A 56 5.75 1.57 -5.00
N GLY A 57 6.72 1.10 -4.22
CA GLY A 57 6.52 0.03 -3.26
C GLY A 57 5.52 0.38 -2.15
N MET A 58 5.57 1.62 -1.65
CA MET A 58 4.58 2.14 -0.71
C MET A 58 3.17 2.12 -1.32
N MET A 59 3.03 2.62 -2.54
CA MET A 59 1.76 2.69 -3.24
C MET A 59 1.15 1.30 -3.45
N PHE A 60 1.94 0.31 -3.88
CA PHE A 60 1.48 -1.08 -4.00
C PHE A 60 1.08 -1.67 -2.65
N GLY A 61 1.89 -1.48 -1.61
CA GLY A 61 1.57 -1.96 -0.26
C GLY A 61 0.24 -1.40 0.24
N ALA A 62 0.07 -0.09 0.15
CA ALA A 62 -1.14 0.59 0.61
C ALA A 62 -2.38 0.20 -0.19
N THR A 63 -2.27 0.15 -1.54
CA THR A 63 -3.43 -0.10 -2.40
C THR A 63 -3.84 -1.58 -2.37
N LEU A 64 -2.89 -2.50 -2.53
CA LEU A 64 -3.19 -3.91 -2.63
C LEU A 64 -3.48 -4.56 -1.27
N GLY A 65 -2.86 -4.04 -0.19
CA GLY A 65 -3.08 -4.52 1.17
C GLY A 65 -4.55 -4.44 1.59
N GLY A 66 -5.26 -3.39 1.17
CA GLY A 66 -6.68 -3.22 1.43
C GLY A 66 -7.59 -4.33 0.86
N ASN A 67 -7.08 -5.12 -0.09
CA ASN A 67 -7.82 -6.24 -0.66
C ASN A 67 -7.85 -7.47 0.26
N ALA A 68 -7.00 -7.53 1.27
CA ALA A 68 -6.90 -8.68 2.17
C ALA A 68 -8.13 -8.85 3.04
N THR A 69 -8.76 -7.76 3.48
CA THR A 69 -9.89 -7.81 4.41
C THR A 69 -11.10 -7.04 3.91
N LEU A 70 -12.25 -7.37 4.46
CA LEU A 70 -13.50 -6.68 4.13
C LEU A 70 -13.47 -5.20 4.51
N ILE A 71 -12.78 -4.85 5.59
CA ILE A 71 -12.68 -3.48 6.12
C ILE A 71 -11.49 -2.68 5.56
N GLY A 72 -10.54 -3.34 4.90
CA GLY A 72 -9.33 -2.71 4.36
C GLY A 72 -9.60 -1.72 3.22
N ALA A 73 -10.78 -1.80 2.58
CA ALA A 73 -11.20 -0.83 1.58
C ALA A 73 -12.71 -0.59 1.65
N SER A 74 -13.13 0.67 1.53
CA SER A 74 -14.56 1.05 1.51
C SER A 74 -15.34 0.36 0.39
N ALA A 75 -14.70 0.15 -0.76
CA ALA A 75 -15.28 -0.58 -1.88
C ALA A 75 -15.70 -2.01 -1.52
N ASN A 76 -14.91 -2.71 -0.70
CA ASN A 76 -15.20 -4.06 -0.24
C ASN A 76 -16.47 -4.08 0.63
N VAL A 77 -16.60 -3.11 1.54
CA VAL A 77 -17.77 -2.97 2.40
C VAL A 77 -19.02 -2.67 1.58
N VAL A 78 -18.92 -1.77 0.61
CA VAL A 78 -20.04 -1.45 -0.30
C VAL A 78 -20.45 -2.68 -1.11
N ALA A 79 -19.50 -3.40 -1.70
CA ALA A 79 -19.77 -4.61 -2.46
C ALA A 79 -20.45 -5.69 -1.60
N ALA A 80 -19.96 -5.92 -0.39
CA ALA A 80 -20.60 -6.85 0.55
C ALA A 80 -22.02 -6.43 0.93
N GLY A 81 -22.28 -5.13 1.11
CA GLY A 81 -23.62 -4.57 1.35
C GLY A 81 -24.57 -4.81 0.18
N ILE A 82 -24.09 -4.69 -1.06
CA ILE A 82 -24.87 -5.00 -2.26
C ILE A 82 -25.19 -6.48 -2.33
N CYS A 83 -24.20 -7.35 -2.05
CA CYS A 83 -24.41 -8.81 -2.01
C CYS A 83 -25.46 -9.20 -0.94
N ALA A 84 -25.38 -8.60 0.24
CA ALA A 84 -26.35 -8.86 1.33
C ALA A 84 -27.79 -8.49 0.92
N ARG A 85 -27.98 -7.32 0.27
CA ARG A 85 -29.29 -6.90 -0.24
C ARG A 85 -29.86 -7.84 -1.31
N ARG A 86 -29.02 -8.56 -2.01
CA ARG A 86 -29.41 -9.58 -3.01
C ARG A 86 -29.55 -10.98 -2.43
N GLY A 87 -29.61 -11.13 -1.09
CA GLY A 87 -29.76 -12.42 -0.42
C GLY A 87 -28.49 -13.31 -0.45
N LYS A 88 -27.32 -12.74 -0.79
CA LYS A 88 -26.04 -13.46 -0.85
C LYS A 88 -25.01 -12.77 0.07
N PRO A 89 -25.19 -12.81 1.40
CA PRO A 89 -24.30 -12.12 2.33
C PRO A 89 -22.87 -12.71 2.27
N VAL A 90 -21.88 -11.81 2.26
CA VAL A 90 -20.47 -12.15 2.36
C VAL A 90 -20.01 -11.83 3.78
N THR A 91 -19.69 -12.90 4.55
CA THR A 91 -19.15 -12.74 5.91
C THR A 91 -17.69 -12.33 5.87
N PHE A 92 -17.20 -11.68 6.94
CA PHE A 92 -15.81 -11.29 7.09
C PHE A 92 -14.85 -12.46 6.88
N GLY A 93 -15.10 -13.61 7.54
CA GLY A 93 -14.25 -14.79 7.41
C GLY A 93 -14.24 -15.39 5.99
N ARG A 94 -15.41 -15.35 5.30
CA ARG A 94 -15.46 -15.80 3.90
C ARG A 94 -14.67 -14.88 2.98
N PHE A 95 -14.73 -13.57 3.18
CA PHE A 95 -13.94 -12.61 2.43
C PHE A 95 -12.44 -12.82 2.68
N LEU A 96 -12.05 -12.94 3.96
CA LEU A 96 -10.66 -13.13 4.38
C LEU A 96 -10.03 -14.38 3.77
N ARG A 97 -10.79 -15.48 3.68
CA ARG A 97 -10.32 -16.75 3.09
C ARG A 97 -9.83 -16.62 1.65
N TYR A 98 -10.44 -15.73 0.89
CA TYR A 98 -10.07 -15.46 -0.50
C TYR A 98 -9.17 -14.23 -0.62
N GLY A 99 -9.44 -13.19 0.14
CA GLY A 99 -8.70 -11.93 0.11
C GLY A 99 -7.23 -12.09 0.51
N LEU A 100 -6.96 -12.82 1.60
CA LEU A 100 -5.58 -13.01 2.07
C LEU A 100 -4.66 -13.67 1.02
N PRO A 101 -4.98 -14.85 0.44
CA PRO A 101 -4.08 -15.48 -0.52
C PRO A 101 -3.92 -14.65 -1.79
N ILE A 102 -4.98 -14.01 -2.28
CA ILE A 102 -4.91 -13.14 -3.45
C ILE A 102 -3.99 -11.95 -3.16
N THR A 103 -4.18 -11.29 -2.03
CA THR A 103 -3.34 -10.15 -1.62
C THR A 103 -1.89 -10.56 -1.42
N ALA A 104 -1.63 -11.73 -0.83
CA ALA A 104 -0.27 -12.24 -0.66
C ALA A 104 0.45 -12.42 -2.01
N VAL A 105 -0.22 -12.98 -3.01
CA VAL A 105 0.32 -13.12 -4.36
C VAL A 105 0.55 -11.73 -5.00
N GLN A 106 -0.42 -10.82 -4.89
CA GLN A 106 -0.29 -9.46 -5.43
C GLN A 106 0.90 -8.72 -4.81
N LEU A 107 1.08 -8.79 -3.49
CA LEU A 107 2.21 -8.16 -2.80
C LEU A 107 3.55 -8.81 -3.17
N ALA A 108 3.59 -10.14 -3.36
CA ALA A 108 4.79 -10.83 -3.80
C ALA A 108 5.21 -10.39 -5.22
N VAL A 109 4.27 -10.34 -6.16
CA VAL A 109 4.53 -9.85 -7.53
C VAL A 109 4.97 -8.39 -7.50
N SER A 110 4.32 -7.55 -6.70
CA SER A 110 4.70 -6.14 -6.53
C SER A 110 6.11 -5.99 -5.96
N ALA A 111 6.49 -6.84 -5.01
CA ALA A 111 7.84 -6.82 -4.44
C ALA A 111 8.89 -7.18 -5.49
N LEU A 112 8.64 -8.19 -6.33
CA LEU A 112 9.52 -8.57 -7.44
C LEU A 112 9.64 -7.43 -8.46
N TYR A 113 8.54 -6.79 -8.81
CA TYR A 113 8.52 -5.63 -9.71
C TYR A 113 9.35 -4.48 -9.15
N VAL A 114 9.16 -4.11 -7.88
CA VAL A 114 9.90 -3.02 -7.23
C VAL A 114 11.38 -3.35 -7.12
N LEU A 115 11.75 -4.62 -6.88
CA LEU A 115 13.15 -5.05 -6.89
C LEU A 115 13.78 -4.91 -8.29
N ALA A 116 13.06 -5.30 -9.34
CA ALA A 116 13.52 -5.11 -10.71
C ALA A 116 13.68 -3.62 -11.03
N LEU A 117 12.67 -2.80 -10.68
CA LEU A 117 12.71 -1.36 -10.88
C LEU A 117 13.89 -0.71 -10.15
N SER A 118 14.17 -1.13 -8.92
CA SER A 118 15.29 -0.61 -8.12
C SER A 118 16.66 -0.94 -8.73
N ARG A 119 16.78 -2.02 -9.49
CA ARG A 119 18.01 -2.36 -10.21
C ARG A 119 18.19 -1.56 -11.49
N LEU A 120 17.08 -1.19 -12.14
CA LEU A 120 17.11 -0.38 -13.37
C LEU A 120 17.36 1.11 -13.10
N MET A 121 17.02 1.58 -11.89
CA MET A 121 17.13 2.99 -11.50
C MET A 121 18.36 3.31 -10.63
N ARG A 122 19.24 2.35 -10.46
CA ARG A 122 20.58 2.54 -9.88
C ARG A 122 21.57 2.99 -10.95
#